data_50a353941b7dcf54e979240a3e07e423
#
_entry.id   50a353941b7dcf54e979240a3e07e423
#
_cell.length_a   1.000
_cell.length_b   1.000
_cell.length_c   1.000
_cell.angle_alpha   90.00
_cell.angle_beta   90.00
_cell.angle_gamma   90.00
#
_symmetry.space_group_name_H-M   'P 1'
#
loop_
_entity.id
_entity.type
_entity.pdbx_description
1 polymer ?
#
loop_
_entity_poly.entity_id
_entity_poly.type
_entity_poly.pdbx_seq_one_letter_code
_entity_poly.pdbx_strand_id
1 'polypeptide(L)'
;MTQNNKPSFFPKLLVIVLVILLVALIGTLIGAPAIAARSFGPADRSLNPILRAHYAITLLRSKDELLTSAQESNFPRKFSIEPDESVEALCRRLEDEAYTSSGALFCTYLVYSGLDRKIQSGTFTLKPELNSIEIA
;
A
#
# COMPACT_ATOMS: atom_id res chain seq x y z
N MET A 1 28.06 57.75 -1.02
CA MET A 1 26.87 56.89 -1.20
C MET A 1 27.22 55.48 -0.73
N THR A 2 26.91 55.16 0.51
CA THR A 2 27.14 53.82 1.11
C THR A 2 25.90 52.99 0.86
N GLN A 3 26.00 52.06 -0.09
CA GLN A 3 24.92 51.07 -0.27
C GLN A 3 24.91 50.16 0.95
N ASN A 4 23.85 50.32 1.73
CA ASN A 4 23.53 49.48 2.89
C ASN A 4 22.99 48.15 2.38
N ASN A 5 23.86 47.19 2.11
CA ASN A 5 23.54 45.84 1.66
C ASN A 5 23.07 45.04 2.87
N LYS A 6 21.83 45.26 3.29
CA LYS A 6 21.20 44.42 4.31
C LYS A 6 21.11 43.01 3.74
N PRO A 7 21.73 41.98 4.37
CA PRO A 7 21.61 40.61 3.92
C PRO A 7 20.14 40.23 4.00
N SER A 8 19.50 40.01 2.83
CA SER A 8 18.10 39.64 2.76
C SER A 8 17.93 38.29 3.43
N PHE A 9 17.34 38.28 4.60
CA PHE A 9 17.07 37.08 5.40
C PHE A 9 16.14 36.12 4.63
N PHE A 10 15.25 36.66 3.81
CA PHE A 10 14.27 35.93 3.01
C PHE A 10 14.86 34.86 2.09
N PRO A 11 15.87 35.09 1.25
CA PRO A 11 16.41 34.05 0.37
C PRO A 11 17.09 32.91 1.15
N LYS A 12 17.75 33.21 2.27
CA LYS A 12 18.38 32.20 3.11
C LYS A 12 17.32 31.30 3.78
N LEU A 13 16.23 31.88 4.29
CA LEU A 13 15.11 31.15 4.87
C LEU A 13 14.43 30.25 3.82
N LEU A 14 14.20 30.76 2.62
CA LEU A 14 13.60 30.01 1.52
C LEU A 14 14.46 28.82 1.11
N VAL A 15 15.77 28.97 1.03
CA VAL A 15 16.70 27.86 0.74
C VAL A 15 16.66 26.80 1.85
N ILE A 16 16.64 27.21 3.11
CA ILE A 16 16.56 26.27 4.23
C ILE A 16 15.24 25.48 4.17
N VAL A 17 14.11 26.13 3.93
CA VAL A 17 12.81 25.46 3.79
C VAL A 17 12.83 24.49 2.61
N LEU A 18 13.40 24.89 1.46
CA LEU A 18 13.50 24.03 0.29
C LEU A 18 14.35 22.78 0.58
N VAL A 19 15.46 22.93 1.28
CA VAL A 19 16.32 21.79 1.66
C VAL A 19 15.58 20.85 2.62
N ILE A 20 14.85 21.37 3.61
CA ILE A 20 14.07 20.56 4.52
C ILE A 20 12.99 19.78 3.77
N LEU A 21 12.27 20.42 2.85
CA LEU A 21 11.27 19.76 2.01
C LEU A 21 11.88 18.66 1.13
N LEU A 22 13.04 18.91 0.56
CA LEU A 22 13.77 17.95 -0.26
C LEU A 22 14.19 16.72 0.57
N VAL A 23 14.75 16.95 1.76
CA VAL A 23 15.15 15.87 2.67
C VAL A 23 13.93 15.06 3.13
N ALA A 24 12.81 15.72 3.45
CA ALA A 24 11.56 15.05 3.81
C ALA A 24 11.01 14.22 2.65
N LEU A 25 11.06 14.74 1.42
CA LEU A 25 10.63 14.01 0.23
C LEU A 25 11.49 12.77 -0.02
N ILE A 26 12.81 12.90 0.03
CA ILE A 26 13.73 11.75 -0.13
C ILE A 26 13.51 10.73 0.98
N GLY A 27 13.35 11.20 2.22
CA GLY A 27 13.09 10.36 3.39
C GLY A 27 11.82 9.54 3.24
N THR A 28 10.74 10.12 2.72
CA THR A 28 9.47 9.40 2.47
C THR A 28 9.58 8.43 1.31
N LEU A 29 10.24 8.78 0.22
CA LEU A 29 10.41 7.91 -0.95
C LEU A 29 11.21 6.63 -0.64
N ILE A 30 12.16 6.71 0.27
CA ILE A 30 13.02 5.58 0.66
C ILE A 30 12.51 4.91 1.94
N GLY A 31 12.13 5.70 2.93
CA GLY A 31 11.79 5.22 4.27
C GLY A 31 10.46 4.47 4.32
N ALA A 32 9.42 4.99 3.66
CA ALA A 32 8.10 4.35 3.71
C ALA A 32 8.11 2.92 3.11
N PRO A 33 8.69 2.66 1.92
CA PRO A 33 8.80 1.29 1.41
C PRO A 33 9.67 0.38 2.28
N ALA A 34 10.73 0.90 2.89
CA ALA A 34 11.59 0.11 3.77
C ALA A 34 10.88 -0.33 5.06
N ILE A 35 10.02 0.53 5.61
CA ILE A 35 9.19 0.19 6.78
C ILE A 35 8.09 -0.79 6.38
N ALA A 36 7.40 -0.53 5.26
CA ALA A 36 6.34 -1.40 4.75
C ALA A 36 6.87 -2.80 4.42
N ALA A 37 8.09 -2.93 3.90
CA ALA A 37 8.70 -4.20 3.58
C ALA A 37 8.88 -5.13 4.79
N ARG A 38 8.96 -4.58 6.00
CA ARG A 38 9.03 -5.38 7.24
C ARG A 38 7.71 -6.06 7.60
N SER A 39 6.60 -5.47 7.19
CA SER A 39 5.25 -5.97 7.53
C SER A 39 4.57 -6.68 6.37
N PHE A 40 4.83 -6.25 5.14
CA PHE A 40 4.12 -6.66 3.93
C PHE A 40 5.02 -7.32 2.88
N GLY A 41 6.31 -7.44 3.17
CA GLY A 41 7.28 -7.90 2.19
C GLY A 41 7.75 -6.80 1.23
N PRO A 42 8.72 -7.12 0.36
CA PRO A 42 9.30 -6.13 -0.55
C PRO A 42 8.27 -5.70 -1.61
N ALA A 43 8.27 -4.40 -1.91
CA ALA A 43 7.46 -3.86 -3.00
C ALA A 43 7.90 -4.40 -4.36
N ASP A 44 6.96 -4.55 -5.28
CA ASP A 44 7.24 -4.94 -6.66
C ASP A 44 8.23 -3.95 -7.29
N ARG A 45 9.26 -4.49 -7.93
CA ARG A 45 10.32 -3.73 -8.59
C ARG A 45 9.84 -2.98 -9.84
N SER A 46 8.73 -3.39 -10.44
CA SER A 46 8.15 -2.73 -11.61
C SER A 46 7.46 -1.39 -11.27
N LEU A 47 7.09 -1.19 -10.01
CA LEU A 47 6.48 0.06 -9.55
C LEU A 47 7.52 1.19 -9.54
N ASN A 48 7.12 2.36 -10.04
CA ASN A 48 7.94 3.55 -9.92
C ASN A 48 8.08 3.97 -8.43
N PRO A 49 9.15 4.70 -8.05
CA PRO A 49 9.41 5.04 -6.65
C PRO A 49 8.28 5.83 -5.97
N ILE A 50 7.57 6.67 -6.71
CA ILE A 50 6.47 7.50 -6.18
C ILE A 50 5.26 6.61 -5.84
N LEU A 51 4.84 5.73 -6.76
CA LEU A 51 3.75 4.79 -6.51
C LEU A 51 4.09 3.80 -5.39
N ARG A 52 5.33 3.34 -5.36
CA ARG A 52 5.83 2.46 -4.29
C ARG A 52 5.70 3.12 -2.91
N ALA A 53 6.13 4.38 -2.79
CA ALA A 53 6.01 5.15 -1.55
C ALA A 53 4.53 5.41 -1.20
N HIS A 54 3.70 5.77 -2.19
CA HIS A 54 2.27 6.01 -1.99
C HIS A 54 1.56 4.75 -1.45
N TYR A 55 1.74 3.60 -2.10
CA TYR A 55 1.14 2.34 -1.65
C TYR A 55 1.69 1.92 -0.29
N ALA A 56 2.99 2.05 -0.05
CA ALA A 56 3.59 1.76 1.25
C ALA A 56 2.94 2.58 2.38
N ILE A 57 2.74 3.88 2.18
CA ILE A 57 2.09 4.76 3.16
C ILE A 57 0.64 4.34 3.39
N THR A 58 -0.11 4.03 2.33
CA THR A 58 -1.50 3.57 2.41
C THR A 58 -1.59 2.29 3.23
N LEU A 59 -0.77 1.29 2.93
CA LEU A 59 -0.74 0.01 3.63
C LEU A 59 -0.32 0.16 5.10
N LEU A 60 0.66 1.03 5.39
CA LEU A 60 1.11 1.28 6.76
C LEU A 60 0.04 1.96 7.61
N ARG A 61 -0.77 2.84 7.03
CA ARG A 61 -1.88 3.52 7.73
C ARG A 61 -3.02 2.58 8.08
N SER A 62 -3.28 1.60 7.23
CA SER A 62 -4.36 0.62 7.40
C SER A 62 -3.83 -0.79 7.72
N LYS A 63 -2.67 -0.85 8.38
CA LYS A 63 -2.01 -2.11 8.70
C LYS A 63 -2.90 -3.04 9.52
N ASP A 64 -3.55 -2.51 10.55
CA ASP A 64 -4.38 -3.31 11.46
C ASP A 64 -5.59 -3.91 10.71
N GLU A 65 -6.17 -3.17 9.77
CA GLU A 65 -7.27 -3.64 8.93
C GLU A 65 -6.84 -4.82 8.03
N LEU A 66 -5.65 -4.78 7.45
CA LEU A 66 -5.10 -5.86 6.63
C LEU A 66 -4.73 -7.11 7.44
N LEU A 67 -4.31 -6.94 8.68
CA LEU A 67 -3.87 -8.03 9.57
C LEU A 67 -5.01 -8.64 10.39
N THR A 68 -6.19 -8.03 10.37
CA THR A 68 -7.36 -8.56 11.05
C THR A 68 -8.19 -9.39 10.07
N SER A 69 -8.65 -10.56 10.51
CA SER A 69 -9.60 -11.34 9.72
C SER A 69 -10.93 -10.61 9.65
N ALA A 70 -11.50 -10.51 8.44
CA ALA A 70 -12.82 -9.91 8.23
C ALA A 70 -13.96 -10.93 8.36
N GLN A 71 -13.64 -12.23 8.36
CA GLN A 71 -14.66 -13.27 8.38
C GLN A 71 -15.31 -13.42 9.76
N GLU A 72 -16.61 -13.30 9.81
CA GLU A 72 -17.44 -13.61 11.01
C GLU A 72 -17.80 -15.10 11.10
N SER A 73 -17.58 -15.87 10.03
CA SER A 73 -17.88 -17.29 9.95
C SER A 73 -16.83 -18.12 10.69
N ASN A 74 -17.28 -19.12 11.44
CA ASN A 74 -16.40 -20.09 12.12
C ASN A 74 -16.03 -21.29 11.23
N PHE A 75 -16.45 -21.32 9.97
CA PHE A 75 -16.26 -22.45 9.05
C PHE A 75 -15.53 -22.00 7.78
N PRO A 76 -14.66 -22.86 7.22
CA PRO A 76 -14.04 -22.63 5.92
C PRO A 76 -15.12 -22.44 4.83
N ARG A 77 -14.93 -21.45 3.98
CA ARG A 77 -15.83 -21.15 2.86
C ARG A 77 -15.09 -21.32 1.54
N LYS A 78 -15.81 -21.76 0.51
CA LYS A 78 -15.26 -21.87 -0.83
C LYS A 78 -15.41 -20.52 -1.54
N PHE A 79 -14.32 -20.09 -2.17
CA PHE A 79 -14.28 -18.90 -3.02
C PHE A 79 -13.76 -19.30 -4.40
N SER A 80 -14.49 -18.97 -5.45
CA SER A 80 -14.12 -19.30 -6.83
C SER A 80 -13.67 -18.05 -7.57
N ILE A 81 -12.51 -18.11 -8.20
CA ILE A 81 -11.99 -17.07 -9.09
C ILE A 81 -12.28 -17.49 -10.52
N GLU A 82 -13.10 -16.71 -11.21
CA GLU A 82 -13.49 -17.00 -12.60
C GLU A 82 -12.34 -16.72 -13.58
N PRO A 83 -12.24 -17.49 -14.68
CA PRO A 83 -11.37 -17.13 -15.79
C PRO A 83 -11.73 -15.72 -16.30
N ASP A 84 -10.74 -14.91 -16.60
CA ASP A 84 -10.88 -13.53 -17.10
C ASP A 84 -11.53 -12.52 -16.13
N GLU A 85 -11.67 -12.88 -14.85
CA GLU A 85 -12.10 -11.93 -13.81
C GLU A 85 -11.00 -10.87 -13.58
N SER A 86 -11.40 -9.58 -13.62
CA SER A 86 -10.45 -8.51 -13.34
C SER A 86 -10.05 -8.48 -11.86
N VAL A 87 -8.82 -8.03 -11.57
CA VAL A 87 -8.32 -7.92 -10.19
C VAL A 87 -9.24 -7.02 -9.34
N GLU A 88 -9.74 -5.93 -9.93
CA GLU A 88 -10.65 -5.01 -9.25
C GLU A 88 -12.00 -5.65 -8.91
N ALA A 89 -12.55 -6.47 -9.84
CA ALA A 89 -13.78 -7.21 -9.61
C ALA A 89 -13.60 -8.26 -8.50
N LEU A 90 -12.50 -8.99 -8.54
CA LEU A 90 -12.10 -9.96 -7.52
C LEU A 90 -12.00 -9.29 -6.14
N CYS A 91 -11.29 -8.16 -6.03
CA CYS A 91 -11.11 -7.45 -4.76
C CYS A 91 -12.45 -6.98 -4.18
N ARG A 92 -13.33 -6.44 -5.04
CA ARG A 92 -14.67 -6.00 -4.63
C ARG A 92 -15.51 -7.17 -4.13
N ARG A 93 -15.49 -8.30 -4.84
CA ARG A 93 -16.23 -9.49 -4.45
C ARG A 93 -15.72 -10.10 -3.14
N LEU A 94 -14.42 -10.08 -2.88
CA LEU A 94 -13.85 -10.48 -1.60
C LEU A 94 -14.32 -9.60 -0.43
N GLU A 95 -14.54 -8.30 -0.68
CA GLU A 95 -15.15 -7.38 0.29
C GLU A 95 -16.66 -7.66 0.45
N ASP A 96 -17.42 -7.76 -0.65
CA ASP A 96 -18.85 -8.00 -0.65
C ASP A 96 -19.21 -9.33 0.06
N GLU A 97 -18.37 -10.34 -0.06
CA GLU A 97 -18.51 -11.63 0.59
C GLU A 97 -17.87 -11.70 1.99
N ALA A 98 -17.36 -10.57 2.51
CA ALA A 98 -16.74 -10.44 3.82
C ALA A 98 -15.53 -11.36 4.05
N TYR A 99 -14.70 -11.57 3.02
CA TYR A 99 -13.38 -12.21 3.17
C TYR A 99 -12.30 -11.19 3.53
N THR A 100 -12.47 -9.94 3.12
CA THR A 100 -11.60 -8.80 3.49
C THR A 100 -12.45 -7.62 3.93
N SER A 101 -11.92 -6.79 4.82
CA SER A 101 -12.61 -5.59 5.32
C SER A 101 -12.66 -4.48 4.27
N SER A 102 -11.71 -4.46 3.35
CA SER A 102 -11.65 -3.49 2.25
C SER A 102 -11.00 -4.10 1.01
N GLY A 103 -11.80 -4.26 -0.04
CA GLY A 103 -11.33 -4.73 -1.35
C GLY A 103 -10.34 -3.76 -1.99
N ALA A 104 -10.54 -2.45 -1.84
CA ALA A 104 -9.63 -1.44 -2.34
C ALA A 104 -8.25 -1.53 -1.68
N LEU A 105 -8.20 -1.76 -0.37
CA LEU A 105 -6.96 -1.94 0.37
C LEU A 105 -6.28 -3.25 0.01
N PHE A 106 -7.06 -4.32 -0.15
CA PHE A 106 -6.57 -5.61 -0.62
C PHE A 106 -5.94 -5.51 -2.02
N CYS A 107 -6.63 -4.85 -2.98
CA CYS A 107 -6.07 -4.56 -4.29
C CYS A 107 -4.76 -3.76 -4.22
N THR A 108 -4.71 -2.75 -3.35
CA THR A 108 -3.48 -1.97 -3.14
C THR A 108 -2.33 -2.88 -2.68
N TYR A 109 -2.61 -3.83 -1.81
CA TYR A 109 -1.61 -4.81 -1.36
C TYR A 109 -1.17 -5.74 -2.48
N LEU A 110 -2.10 -6.27 -3.29
CA LEU A 110 -1.78 -7.13 -4.45
C LEU A 110 -0.84 -6.41 -5.43
N VAL A 111 -1.17 -5.16 -5.80
CA VAL A 111 -0.34 -4.35 -6.70
C VAL A 111 1.01 -4.03 -6.08
N TYR A 112 1.04 -3.65 -4.80
CA TYR A 112 2.28 -3.34 -4.08
C TYR A 112 3.24 -4.54 -4.07
N SER A 113 2.72 -5.74 -3.84
CA SER A 113 3.50 -6.99 -3.76
C SER A 113 3.74 -7.65 -5.13
N GLY A 114 3.05 -7.19 -6.19
CA GLY A 114 3.09 -7.79 -7.54
C GLY A 114 2.36 -9.12 -7.63
N LEU A 115 1.47 -9.42 -6.69
CA LEU A 115 0.63 -10.61 -6.69
C LEU A 115 -0.57 -10.49 -7.64
N ASP A 116 -0.97 -9.26 -7.99
CA ASP A 116 -2.01 -8.97 -8.98
C ASP A 116 -1.82 -9.70 -10.31
N ARG A 117 -0.58 -9.96 -10.68
CA ARG A 117 -0.20 -10.67 -11.93
C ARG A 117 -0.02 -12.18 -11.77
N LYS A 118 -0.21 -12.71 -10.56
CA LYS A 118 -0.01 -14.12 -10.24
C LYS A 118 -1.31 -14.82 -9.85
N ILE A 119 -2.41 -14.10 -9.85
CA ILE A 119 -3.74 -14.64 -9.52
C ILE A 119 -4.09 -15.72 -10.55
N GLN A 120 -4.56 -16.85 -10.06
CA GLN A 120 -5.00 -17.97 -10.88
C GLN A 120 -6.49 -18.22 -10.69
N SER A 121 -7.19 -18.54 -11.77
CA SER A 121 -8.58 -18.99 -11.69
C SER A 121 -8.66 -20.36 -11.02
N GLY A 122 -9.75 -20.60 -10.31
CA GLY A 122 -9.96 -21.85 -9.60
C GLY A 122 -10.81 -21.67 -8.35
N THR A 123 -11.10 -22.78 -7.67
CA THR A 123 -11.85 -22.76 -6.42
C THR A 123 -10.91 -23.01 -5.25
N PHE A 124 -10.90 -22.08 -4.32
CA PHE A 124 -10.06 -22.06 -3.14
C PHE A 124 -10.92 -22.23 -1.88
N THR A 125 -10.38 -22.88 -0.87
CA THR A 125 -11.04 -22.98 0.45
C THR A 125 -10.35 -22.01 1.39
N LEU A 126 -11.03 -20.94 1.75
CA LEU A 126 -10.54 -19.91 2.65
C LEU A 126 -10.98 -20.21 4.08
N LYS A 127 -10.03 -20.23 5.01
CA LYS A 127 -10.29 -20.45 6.43
C LYS A 127 -10.72 -19.13 7.09
N PRO A 128 -11.55 -19.19 8.14
CA PRO A 128 -12.06 -17.97 8.79
C PRO A 128 -11.00 -17.14 9.51
N GLU A 129 -9.88 -17.77 9.92
CA GLU A 129 -8.81 -17.06 10.63
C GLU A 129 -7.89 -16.26 9.70
N LEU A 130 -7.99 -16.46 8.37
CA LEU A 130 -7.11 -15.80 7.41
C LEU A 130 -7.36 -14.29 7.37
N ASN A 131 -6.29 -13.53 7.51
CA ASN A 131 -6.30 -12.10 7.24
C ASN A 131 -6.08 -11.80 5.74
N SER A 132 -6.24 -10.54 5.35
CA SER A 132 -6.14 -10.15 3.93
C SER A 132 -4.78 -10.51 3.30
N ILE A 133 -3.69 -10.48 4.06
CA ILE A 133 -2.35 -10.82 3.55
C ILE A 133 -2.20 -12.33 3.33
N GLU A 134 -2.81 -13.14 4.18
CA GLU A 134 -2.79 -14.60 4.09
C GLU A 134 -3.71 -15.14 3.00
N ILE A 135 -4.72 -14.36 2.60
CA ILE A 135 -5.61 -14.69 1.48
C ILE A 135 -4.91 -14.43 0.14
N ALA A 136 -3.98 -13.47 0.06
CA ALA A 136 -3.28 -13.08 -1.16
C ALA A 136 -2.17 -14.07 -1.53
#